data_8f105899fe0f2f4ff9b8101340191361
#
_entry.id   8f105899fe0f2f4ff9b8101340191361
#
_cell.length_a   1.000
_cell.length_b   1.000
_cell.length_c   1.000
_cell.angle_alpha   90.00
_cell.angle_beta   90.00
_cell.angle_gamma   90.00
#
_symmetry.space_group_name_H-M   'P 1'
#
loop_
_entity.id
_entity.type
_entity.pdbx_description
1 polymer ?
#
loop_
_entity_poly.entity_id
_entity_poly.type
_entity_poly.pdbx_seq_one_letter_code
_entity_poly.pdbx_strand_id
1 'polypeptide(L)'
;MNRIIRIVKLFTAVLALAGTVLFTGCNGSADEFIGGFTEGYSEALDASTSSGISNPQTTEYKFRTSKLLNQHFEKHGKDMGFVNAKDYEKAASDVINNPQSLNKIEAEDGDYVYYLEATNEFVILSVDGYIRTYFYPDSGKKYYDRQ
;
A
#
# COMPACT_ATOMS: atom_id res chain seq x y z
N MET A 1 -7.47 32.37 -18.00
CA MET A 1 -8.63 31.90 -18.80
C MET A 1 -8.23 30.60 -19.50
N ASN A 2 -8.85 29.49 -19.10
CA ASN A 2 -8.94 28.19 -19.81
C ASN A 2 -7.69 27.34 -19.99
N ARG A 3 -7.42 26.51 -18.97
CA ARG A 3 -6.85 25.15 -19.19
C ARG A 3 -7.35 24.14 -18.15
N ILE A 4 -8.59 24.26 -17.76
CA ILE A 4 -9.30 23.23 -17.00
C ILE A 4 -10.34 22.67 -17.96
N ILE A 5 -10.06 21.59 -18.62
CA ILE A 5 -10.97 20.62 -19.26
C ILE A 5 -10.10 19.73 -20.16
N ARG A 6 -9.60 18.64 -19.64
CA ARG A 6 -9.21 17.46 -20.47
C ARG A 6 -8.67 16.32 -19.60
N ILE A 7 -9.40 15.81 -18.66
CA ILE A 7 -9.27 14.39 -18.26
C ILE A 7 -10.61 13.94 -17.66
N VAL A 8 -11.62 13.92 -18.49
CA VAL A 8 -12.80 13.07 -18.31
C VAL A 8 -13.03 12.42 -19.65
N LYS A 9 -12.37 11.33 -19.90
CA LYS A 9 -12.79 10.36 -20.93
C LYS A 9 -12.06 9.04 -20.72
N LEU A 10 -12.86 8.02 -20.72
CA LEU A 10 -12.59 6.58 -20.89
C LEU A 10 -12.41 5.76 -19.61
N PHE A 11 -13.51 5.57 -18.89
CA PHE A 11 -13.84 4.28 -18.35
C PHE A 11 -15.28 3.96 -18.75
N THR A 12 -15.44 3.45 -19.95
CA THR A 12 -16.68 2.75 -20.37
C THR A 12 -16.29 1.43 -21.03
N ALA A 13 -16.76 0.38 -20.40
CA ALA A 13 -17.14 -0.91 -20.98
C ALA A 13 -16.04 -1.86 -21.46
N VAL A 14 -15.74 -2.86 -20.65
CA VAL A 14 -15.78 -4.24 -21.12
C VAL A 14 -16.53 -5.05 -20.08
N LEU A 15 -17.81 -5.23 -20.35
CA LEU A 15 -18.69 -6.20 -19.71
C LEU A 15 -18.81 -7.40 -20.66
N ALA A 16 -18.86 -8.59 -20.07
CA ALA A 16 -19.34 -9.85 -20.62
C ALA A 16 -18.33 -10.76 -21.30
N LEU A 17 -18.00 -11.81 -20.54
CA LEU A 17 -18.13 -13.18 -21.08
C LEU A 17 -18.37 -14.12 -19.90
N ALA A 18 -19.65 -14.48 -19.74
CA ALA A 18 -20.10 -15.53 -18.87
C ALA A 18 -19.63 -16.90 -19.41
N GLY A 19 -18.73 -17.54 -18.66
CA GLY A 19 -18.37 -18.93 -18.87
C GLY A 19 -19.13 -19.81 -17.86
N THR A 20 -20.27 -20.34 -18.28
CA THR A 20 -21.01 -21.40 -17.61
C THR A 20 -20.19 -22.68 -17.65
N VAL A 21 -19.65 -23.11 -16.52
CA VAL A 21 -19.12 -24.46 -16.36
C VAL A 21 -20.22 -25.32 -15.72
N LEU A 22 -20.85 -26.16 -16.53
CA LEU A 22 -21.74 -27.23 -16.09
C LEU A 22 -20.90 -28.33 -15.44
N PHE A 23 -21.01 -28.48 -14.14
CA PHE A 23 -20.54 -29.70 -13.45
C PHE A 23 -21.72 -30.66 -13.43
N THR A 24 -21.64 -31.67 -14.29
CA THR A 24 -22.49 -32.85 -14.30
C THR A 24 -22.08 -33.74 -13.13
N GLY A 25 -23.07 -34.17 -12.36
CA GLY A 25 -22.90 -34.95 -11.14
C GLY A 25 -22.32 -36.35 -11.34
N CYS A 26 -21.79 -36.86 -10.26
CA CYS A 26 -21.73 -38.29 -10.01
C CYS A 26 -22.25 -38.53 -8.60
N ASN A 27 -23.42 -39.20 -8.60
CA ASN A 27 -23.95 -39.90 -7.44
C ASN A 27 -23.02 -41.07 -7.11
N GLY A 28 -22.66 -41.17 -5.86
CA GLY A 28 -22.04 -42.36 -5.28
C GLY A 28 -22.62 -42.55 -3.89
N SER A 29 -23.45 -43.61 -3.81
CA SER A 29 -24.22 -44.04 -2.65
C SER A 29 -23.38 -44.38 -1.44
N ALA A 30 -24.03 -44.19 -0.28
CA ALA A 30 -23.82 -44.70 1.05
C ALA A 30 -23.25 -46.12 1.12
N ASP A 31 -22.44 -46.33 2.13
CA ASP A 31 -22.58 -47.48 3.04
C ASP A 31 -21.69 -47.23 4.26
N GLU A 32 -22.35 -46.99 5.32
CA GLU A 32 -22.28 -47.59 6.65
C GLU A 32 -20.98 -48.35 7.00
N PHE A 33 -20.19 -47.83 7.94
CA PHE A 33 -19.39 -48.62 8.85
C PHE A 33 -19.52 -48.10 10.27
N ILE A 34 -20.39 -48.80 11.03
CA ILE A 34 -20.49 -48.71 12.48
C ILE A 34 -19.36 -49.52 13.07
N GLY A 35 -18.61 -48.92 13.96
CA GLY A 35 -17.61 -49.68 14.73
C GLY A 35 -16.99 -48.76 15.77
N GLY A 36 -17.59 -48.77 16.96
CA GLY A 36 -17.22 -48.05 18.13
C GLY A 36 -15.80 -48.28 18.61
N PHE A 37 -15.26 -47.25 19.19
CA PHE A 37 -14.34 -47.37 20.30
C PHE A 37 -14.53 -46.15 21.22
N THR A 38 -15.17 -46.43 22.35
CA THR A 38 -15.23 -45.55 23.50
C THR A 38 -13.94 -45.65 24.30
N GLU A 39 -13.64 -44.59 24.97
CA GLU A 39 -12.82 -44.38 26.15
C GLU A 39 -11.52 -43.60 25.94
N GLY A 40 -11.59 -42.36 26.36
CA GLY A 40 -10.85 -41.82 27.49
C GLY A 40 -9.41 -41.46 27.17
N TYR A 41 -9.19 -40.16 27.01
CA TYR A 41 -8.06 -39.49 27.67
C TYR A 41 -8.34 -37.99 27.67
N SER A 42 -8.85 -37.52 28.79
CA SER A 42 -8.69 -36.13 29.18
C SER A 42 -7.24 -35.96 29.60
N GLU A 43 -6.47 -35.18 28.90
CA GLU A 43 -5.40 -34.41 29.50
C GLU A 43 -5.04 -33.23 28.60
N ALA A 44 -5.06 -32.08 29.26
CA ALA A 44 -4.68 -30.81 28.79
C ALA A 44 -3.31 -30.80 28.11
N LEU A 45 -3.28 -30.27 26.89
CA LEU A 45 -2.09 -29.60 26.41
C LEU A 45 -2.53 -28.27 25.79
N ASP A 46 -2.49 -27.31 26.66
CA ASP A 46 -2.31 -25.92 26.36
C ASP A 46 -1.04 -25.79 25.50
N ALA A 47 -1.21 -25.86 24.21
CA ALA A 47 -0.19 -25.48 23.25
C ALA A 47 -0.74 -24.32 22.45
N SER A 48 -0.71 -23.16 23.09
CA SER A 48 -0.73 -21.87 22.46
C SER A 48 0.47 -21.79 21.48
N THR A 49 0.33 -22.44 20.34
CA THR A 49 1.18 -22.13 19.19
C THR A 49 0.63 -20.88 18.55
N SER A 50 0.87 -19.76 19.20
CA SER A 50 0.90 -18.48 18.55
C SER A 50 2.00 -18.55 17.49
N SER A 51 1.63 -19.01 16.30
CA SER A 51 2.41 -18.75 15.09
C SER A 51 2.40 -17.25 14.93
N GLY A 52 3.41 -16.61 15.52
CA GLY A 52 3.72 -15.22 15.28
C GLY A 52 3.98 -15.05 13.78
N ILE A 53 2.93 -14.74 13.02
CA ILE A 53 3.09 -14.03 11.77
C ILE A 53 3.67 -12.71 12.23
N SER A 54 4.99 -12.58 12.19
CA SER A 54 5.67 -11.31 12.29
C SER A 54 5.18 -10.49 11.09
N ASN A 55 4.12 -9.72 11.32
CA ASN A 55 3.71 -8.67 10.41
C ASN A 55 4.98 -7.84 10.17
N PRO A 56 5.43 -7.63 8.92
CA PRO A 56 6.58 -6.77 8.69
C PRO A 56 6.29 -5.44 9.35
N GLN A 57 7.09 -5.09 10.34
CA GLN A 57 6.88 -3.90 11.15
C GLN A 57 7.14 -2.69 10.26
N THR A 58 6.07 -2.19 9.63
CA THR A 58 6.13 -1.03 8.76
C THR A 58 6.44 0.18 9.62
N THR A 59 7.58 0.81 9.39
CA THR A 59 7.99 2.02 10.11
C THR A 59 7.10 3.19 9.70
N GLU A 60 6.47 3.86 10.65
CA GLU A 60 5.68 5.06 10.37
C GLU A 60 6.61 6.28 10.32
N TYR A 61 6.79 6.85 9.13
CA TYR A 61 7.55 8.08 8.92
C TYR A 61 6.66 9.31 9.01
N LYS A 62 7.19 10.41 9.55
CA LYS A 62 6.44 11.66 9.80
C LYS A 62 7.23 12.88 9.38
N PHE A 63 6.53 13.98 9.13
CA PHE A 63 7.19 15.29 9.07
C PHE A 63 7.75 15.66 10.43
N ARG A 64 8.85 16.40 10.45
CA ARG A 64 9.53 16.78 11.70
C ARG A 64 8.64 17.57 12.67
N THR A 65 7.69 18.35 12.14
CA THR A 65 6.73 19.13 12.95
C THR A 65 5.38 19.21 12.25
N SER A 66 4.31 19.38 13.04
CA SER A 66 2.96 19.60 12.50
C SER A 66 2.88 20.86 11.64
N LYS A 67 3.71 21.87 11.92
CA LYS A 67 3.79 23.08 11.08
C LYS A 67 4.28 22.76 9.68
N LEU A 68 5.35 21.98 9.56
CA LEU A 68 5.89 21.55 8.26
C LEU A 68 4.89 20.64 7.53
N LEU A 69 4.28 19.69 8.21
CA LEU A 69 3.23 18.85 7.65
C LEU A 69 2.10 19.71 7.04
N ASN A 70 1.56 20.66 7.80
CA ASN A 70 0.48 21.52 7.31
C ASN A 70 0.92 22.38 6.12
N GLN A 71 2.14 22.94 6.13
CA GLN A 71 2.67 23.71 5.01
C GLN A 71 2.79 22.88 3.73
N HIS A 72 3.28 21.65 3.82
CA HIS A 72 3.39 20.75 2.68
C HIS A 72 2.03 20.25 2.21
N PHE A 73 1.12 19.95 3.13
CA PHE A 73 -0.25 19.59 2.80
C PHE A 73 -0.98 20.73 2.05
N GLU A 74 -0.88 21.99 2.50
CA GLU A 74 -1.45 23.14 1.81
C GLU A 74 -0.86 23.32 0.42
N LYS A 75 0.45 23.12 0.26
CA LYS A 75 1.17 23.33 -0.99
C LYS A 75 0.97 22.21 -2.01
N HIS A 76 0.90 20.97 -1.55
CA HIS A 76 0.92 19.79 -2.42
C HIS A 76 -0.24 18.84 -2.16
N GLY A 77 -0.57 18.58 -0.89
CA GLY A 77 -1.54 17.55 -0.52
C GLY A 77 -2.93 17.80 -1.07
N LYS A 78 -3.37 19.04 -1.11
CA LYS A 78 -4.68 19.41 -1.67
C LYS A 78 -4.74 19.16 -3.18
N ASP A 79 -3.69 19.50 -3.91
CA ASP A 79 -3.60 19.29 -5.35
C ASP A 79 -3.49 17.79 -5.69
N MET A 80 -2.95 16.99 -4.78
CA MET A 80 -2.91 15.53 -4.85
C MET A 80 -4.25 14.88 -4.48
N GLY A 81 -5.23 15.65 -4.00
CA GLY A 81 -6.58 15.17 -3.67
C GLY A 81 -6.77 14.71 -2.22
N PHE A 82 -5.81 14.93 -1.32
CA PHE A 82 -5.96 14.60 0.08
C PHE A 82 -6.92 15.54 0.81
N VAL A 83 -7.76 14.99 1.68
CA VAL A 83 -8.75 15.74 2.45
C VAL A 83 -8.14 16.36 3.72
N ASN A 84 -7.12 15.71 4.29
CA ASN A 84 -6.47 16.17 5.51
C ASN A 84 -4.98 15.85 5.51
N ALA A 85 -4.24 16.55 6.37
CA ALA A 85 -2.79 16.44 6.46
C ALA A 85 -2.32 15.07 6.98
N LYS A 86 -3.12 14.41 7.83
CA LYS A 86 -2.75 13.10 8.40
C LYS A 86 -2.74 12.02 7.32
N ASP A 87 -3.74 12.00 6.44
CA ASP A 87 -3.79 11.03 5.34
C ASP A 87 -2.68 11.29 4.32
N TYR A 88 -2.35 12.57 4.06
CA TYR A 88 -1.21 12.96 3.25
C TYR A 88 0.13 12.47 3.84
N GLU A 89 0.37 12.65 5.15
CA GLU A 89 1.56 12.15 5.84
C GLU A 89 1.66 10.62 5.80
N LYS A 90 0.52 9.94 6.03
CA LYS A 90 0.45 8.49 5.96
C LYS A 90 0.80 7.97 4.57
N ALA A 91 0.25 8.58 3.52
CA ALA A 91 0.54 8.20 2.13
C ALA A 91 2.03 8.36 1.81
N ALA A 92 2.67 9.45 2.25
CA ALA A 92 4.11 9.62 2.11
C ALA A 92 4.91 8.49 2.80
N SER A 93 4.50 8.09 4.00
CA SER A 93 5.09 6.96 4.72
C SER A 93 4.86 5.62 3.98
N ASP A 94 3.70 5.43 3.38
CA ASP A 94 3.37 4.24 2.59
C ASP A 94 4.27 4.13 1.35
N VAL A 95 4.58 5.25 0.66
CA VAL A 95 5.54 5.29 -0.46
C VAL A 95 6.95 4.86 -0.03
N ILE A 96 7.43 5.35 1.13
CA ILE A 96 8.75 4.99 1.66
C ILE A 96 8.84 3.49 1.94
N ASN A 97 7.77 2.89 2.48
CA ASN A 97 7.70 1.48 2.85
C ASN A 97 7.34 0.55 1.66
N ASN A 98 6.98 1.11 0.51
CA ASN A 98 6.56 0.32 -0.64
C ASN A 98 7.77 -0.37 -1.30
N PRO A 99 7.81 -1.71 -1.39
CA PRO A 99 8.93 -2.44 -2.00
C PRO A 99 9.09 -2.16 -3.51
N GLN A 100 8.10 -1.56 -4.16
CA GLN A 100 8.17 -1.16 -5.57
C GLN A 100 8.67 0.27 -5.75
N SER A 101 8.87 1.02 -4.68
CA SER A 101 9.47 2.35 -4.76
C SER A 101 10.94 2.25 -5.17
N LEU A 102 11.30 2.98 -6.22
CA LEU A 102 12.71 3.25 -6.51
C LEU A 102 13.28 4.09 -5.38
N ASN A 103 14.51 3.81 -4.97
CA ASN A 103 15.16 4.63 -3.94
C ASN A 103 16.64 4.84 -4.26
N LYS A 104 17.16 5.97 -3.81
CA LYS A 104 18.59 6.32 -3.87
C LYS A 104 18.92 7.36 -2.81
N ILE A 105 20.20 7.62 -2.63
CA ILE A 105 20.70 8.71 -1.77
C ILE A 105 20.95 9.92 -2.68
N GLU A 106 20.45 11.08 -2.26
CA GLU A 106 20.70 12.35 -2.91
C GLU A 106 22.19 12.76 -2.72
N ALA A 107 22.78 13.30 -3.79
CA ALA A 107 24.20 13.59 -3.78
C ALA A 107 24.57 14.83 -2.94
N GLU A 108 23.64 15.78 -2.76
CA GLU A 108 23.89 17.06 -2.07
C GLU A 108 23.84 16.91 -0.55
N ASP A 109 22.70 16.43 -0.03
CA ASP A 109 22.41 16.41 1.42
C ASP A 109 22.53 15.01 2.04
N GLY A 110 22.65 13.95 1.21
CA GLY A 110 22.66 12.57 1.67
C GLY A 110 21.29 12.05 2.09
N ASP A 111 20.22 12.76 1.78
CA ASP A 111 18.85 12.35 2.07
C ASP A 111 18.42 11.16 1.18
N TYR A 112 17.43 10.41 1.63
CA TYR A 112 16.88 9.31 0.87
C TYR A 112 15.76 9.81 -0.05
N VAL A 113 15.84 9.48 -1.32
CA VAL A 113 14.84 9.83 -2.33
C VAL A 113 14.07 8.59 -2.72
N TYR A 114 12.75 8.65 -2.63
CA TYR A 114 11.83 7.58 -3.03
C TYR A 114 10.93 8.04 -4.17
N TYR A 115 10.67 7.14 -5.11
CA TYR A 115 9.76 7.39 -6.22
C TYR A 115 8.96 6.14 -6.56
N LEU A 116 7.63 6.23 -6.43
CA LEU A 116 6.72 5.18 -6.83
C LEU A 116 6.19 5.49 -8.24
N GLU A 117 6.73 4.79 -9.24
CA GLU A 117 6.46 5.07 -10.66
C GLU A 117 4.98 4.84 -11.02
N ALA A 118 4.35 3.83 -10.43
CA ALA A 118 2.96 3.45 -10.70
C ALA A 118 1.96 4.58 -10.44
N THR A 119 2.23 5.42 -9.44
CA THR A 119 1.36 6.52 -8.99
C THR A 119 1.98 7.89 -9.18
N ASN A 120 3.22 7.96 -9.68
CA ASN A 120 4.00 9.19 -9.83
C ASN A 120 4.23 9.93 -8.51
N GLU A 121 4.45 9.19 -7.42
CA GLU A 121 4.66 9.74 -6.07
C GLU A 121 6.14 9.88 -5.75
N PHE A 122 6.52 11.03 -5.23
CA PHE A 122 7.91 11.36 -4.91
C PHE A 122 8.03 11.83 -3.46
N VAL A 123 8.94 11.22 -2.69
CA VAL A 123 9.21 11.54 -1.28
C VAL A 123 10.69 11.75 -1.06
N ILE A 124 11.05 12.75 -0.26
CA ILE A 124 12.39 12.88 0.34
C ILE A 124 12.29 12.61 1.84
N LEU A 125 13.10 11.69 2.30
CA LEU A 125 13.28 11.35 3.72
C LEU A 125 14.67 11.78 4.16
N SER A 126 14.76 12.60 5.20
CA SER A 126 16.03 13.02 5.74
C SER A 126 16.81 11.86 6.40
N VAL A 127 18.11 11.97 6.49
CA VAL A 127 19.00 10.99 7.15
C VAL A 127 18.60 10.68 8.59
N ASP A 128 17.94 11.61 9.27
CA ASP A 128 17.44 11.43 10.63
C ASP A 128 15.97 10.94 10.70
N GLY A 129 15.42 10.47 9.55
CA GLY A 129 14.16 9.74 9.48
C GLY A 129 12.89 10.59 9.44
N TYR A 130 12.97 11.87 9.06
CA TYR A 130 11.79 12.73 8.88
C TYR A 130 11.47 12.98 7.41
N ILE A 131 10.17 12.97 7.05
CA ILE A 131 9.72 13.36 5.73
C ILE A 131 10.04 14.85 5.52
N ARG A 132 10.75 15.17 4.45
CA ARG A 132 11.02 16.55 4.03
C ARG A 132 10.01 17.07 3.04
N THR A 133 9.61 16.24 2.08
CA THR A 133 8.61 16.61 1.07
C THR A 133 7.92 15.38 0.51
N TYR A 134 6.70 15.57 -0.01
CA TYR A 134 5.92 14.58 -0.73
C TYR A 134 5.04 15.27 -1.77
N PHE A 135 5.12 14.85 -3.04
CA PHE A 135 4.35 15.45 -4.13
C PHE A 135 4.39 14.59 -5.40
N TYR A 136 3.60 14.99 -6.41
CA TYR A 136 3.65 14.42 -7.76
C TYR A 136 4.55 15.29 -8.65
N PRO A 137 5.74 14.82 -9.08
CA PRO A 137 6.60 15.60 -9.95
C PRO A 137 6.03 15.74 -11.37
N ASP A 138 5.98 16.96 -11.91
CA ASP A 138 5.46 17.24 -13.27
C ASP A 138 6.20 16.46 -14.36
N SER A 139 7.49 16.24 -14.19
CA SER A 139 8.33 15.50 -15.15
C SER A 139 8.47 14.02 -14.82
N GLY A 140 7.70 13.51 -13.85
CA GLY A 140 7.67 12.10 -13.48
C GLY A 140 9.05 11.56 -13.12
N LYS A 141 9.36 10.35 -13.59
CA LYS A 141 10.64 9.68 -13.32
C LYS A 141 11.86 10.53 -13.67
N LYS A 142 11.79 11.42 -14.67
CA LYS A 142 12.89 12.32 -15.00
C LYS A 142 13.23 13.30 -13.87
N TYR A 143 12.27 13.61 -13.01
CA TYR A 143 12.55 14.39 -11.80
C TYR A 143 13.39 13.58 -10.82
N TYR A 144 12.96 12.36 -10.52
CA TYR A 144 13.70 11.43 -9.67
C TYR A 144 15.13 11.18 -10.18
N ASP A 145 15.31 10.95 -11.49
CA ASP A 145 16.62 10.62 -12.07
C ASP A 145 17.65 11.74 -11.90
N ARG A 146 17.21 13.00 -11.70
CA ARG A 146 18.09 14.17 -11.52
C ARG A 146 18.50 14.47 -10.07
N GLN A 147 17.86 13.85 -9.08
CA GLN A 147 18.24 14.01 -7.68
C GLN A 147 19.58 13.39 -7.35
#